data_91567683209c0ca84bd5759717b804ab
#
_entry.id   91567683209c0ca84bd5759717b804ab
#
_cell.length_a   1.000
_cell.length_b   1.000
_cell.length_c   1.000
_cell.angle_alpha   90.00
_cell.angle_beta   90.00
_cell.angle_gamma   90.00
#
_symmetry.space_group_name_H-M   'P 1'
#
loop_
_entity.id
_entity.type
_entity.pdbx_description
1 polymer ?
#
loop_
_entity_poly.entity_id
_entity_poly.type
_entity_poly.pdbx_seq_one_letter_code
_entity_poly.pdbx_strand_id
1 'polypeptide(L)'
;MIKVEHLYKGFDGTPVLKDISVEYEPGKCNMIIGASGSGKTVLLKNLIGLMQPDSGDIWYGDARMSDMTSKEKMKLRQRIGILFQGSALFDFATVIENVMFPMDFFTDWSAAQKKERAQYCLEKVNVIGSDGKYPNELSGGMQKRVGIARAIALNPEFLFCDEPNSGLDPYT
;
A
#
# COMPACT_ATOMS: atom_id res chain seq x y z
N MET A 1 7.66 -0.28 -14.33
CA MET A 1 7.98 1.16 -14.26
C MET A 1 6.69 1.93 -14.00
N ILE A 2 6.74 2.94 -13.13
CA ILE A 2 5.65 3.90 -12.95
C ILE A 2 6.19 5.26 -13.38
N LYS A 3 5.44 5.99 -14.22
CA LYS A 3 5.81 7.32 -14.68
C LYS A 3 4.70 8.32 -14.32
N VAL A 4 5.08 9.49 -13.89
CA VAL A 4 4.19 10.61 -13.57
C VAL A 4 4.59 11.79 -14.46
N GLU A 5 3.64 12.43 -15.09
CA GLU A 5 3.87 13.56 -16.01
C GLU A 5 2.96 14.72 -15.64
N HIS A 6 3.56 15.84 -15.30
CA HIS A 6 2.90 17.13 -15.05
C HIS A 6 1.70 17.02 -14.10
N LEU A 7 1.86 16.26 -12.98
CA LEU A 7 0.77 15.99 -12.05
C LEU A 7 0.48 17.21 -11.18
N TYR A 8 -0.79 17.60 -11.16
CA TYR A 8 -1.33 18.64 -10.29
C TYR A 8 -2.45 18.08 -9.43
N LYS A 9 -2.48 18.49 -8.16
CA LYS A 9 -3.58 18.22 -7.24
C LYS A 9 -3.70 19.32 -6.20
N GLY A 10 -4.93 19.82 -5.99
CA GLY A 10 -5.27 20.80 -4.96
C GLY A 10 -6.56 20.43 -4.24
N PHE A 11 -6.85 21.18 -3.18
CA PHE A 11 -8.07 21.09 -2.38
C PHE A 11 -8.52 22.49 -2.03
N ASP A 12 -9.80 22.78 -2.23
CA ASP A 12 -10.42 24.07 -1.89
C ASP A 12 -9.62 25.27 -2.44
N GLY A 13 -9.16 25.17 -3.68
CA GLY A 13 -8.36 26.20 -4.35
C GLY A 13 -6.89 26.27 -3.91
N THR A 14 -6.45 25.44 -2.96
CA THR A 14 -5.06 25.40 -2.49
C THR A 14 -4.31 24.27 -3.21
N PRO A 15 -3.31 24.56 -4.05
CA PRO A 15 -2.54 23.54 -4.75
C PRO A 15 -1.57 22.84 -3.80
N VAL A 16 -1.60 21.49 -3.76
CA VAL A 16 -0.74 20.62 -2.95
C VAL A 16 0.36 20.00 -3.80
N LEU A 17 0.01 19.39 -4.93
CA LEU A 17 0.96 18.91 -5.91
C LEU A 17 1.02 19.92 -7.06
N LYS A 18 2.24 20.31 -7.44
CA LYS A 18 2.47 21.36 -8.45
C LYS A 18 3.49 20.85 -9.45
N ASP A 19 3.04 20.45 -10.63
CA ASP A 19 3.89 20.03 -11.75
C ASP A 19 4.87 18.90 -11.38
N ILE A 20 4.35 17.84 -10.77
CA ILE A 20 5.18 16.70 -10.39
C ILE A 20 5.40 15.82 -11.62
N SER A 21 6.67 15.68 -12.02
CA SER A 21 7.10 14.72 -13.04
C SER A 21 8.22 13.86 -12.50
N VAL A 22 8.03 12.53 -12.50
CA VAL A 22 8.99 11.56 -11.92
C VAL A 22 8.79 10.18 -12.53
N GLU A 23 9.88 9.42 -12.61
CA GLU A 23 9.87 8.02 -12.99
C GLU A 23 10.37 7.16 -11.82
N TYR A 24 9.62 6.08 -11.53
CA TYR A 24 9.98 5.10 -10.52
C TYR A 24 10.47 3.83 -11.21
N GLU A 25 11.75 3.54 -11.03
CA GLU A 25 12.38 2.39 -11.66
C GLU A 25 11.95 1.07 -11.01
N PRO A 26 11.67 0.02 -11.80
CA PRO A 26 11.36 -1.30 -11.28
C PRO A 26 12.58 -1.93 -10.58
N GLY A 27 12.32 -2.79 -9.59
CA GLY A 27 13.36 -3.52 -8.86
C GLY A 27 14.22 -2.65 -7.93
N LYS A 28 13.86 -1.38 -7.74
CA LYS A 28 14.53 -0.44 -6.84
C LYS A 28 13.60 0.04 -5.73
N CYS A 29 14.21 0.43 -4.60
CA CYS A 29 13.53 1.19 -3.57
C CYS A 29 13.57 2.67 -3.96
N ASN A 30 12.41 3.22 -4.33
CA ASN A 30 12.27 4.63 -4.66
C ASN A 30 11.74 5.37 -3.42
N MET A 31 12.43 6.40 -2.96
CA MET A 31 12.06 7.12 -1.75
C MET A 31 11.56 8.53 -2.07
N ILE A 32 10.41 8.91 -1.51
CA ILE A 32 9.88 10.27 -1.57
C ILE A 32 10.15 10.94 -0.23
N ILE A 33 10.96 12.02 -0.26
CA ILE A 33 11.37 12.77 0.93
C ILE A 33 10.73 14.16 0.88
N GLY A 34 10.30 14.66 2.03
CA GLY A 34 9.74 16.00 2.16
C GLY A 34 9.22 16.26 3.58
N ALA A 35 9.03 17.52 3.92
CA ALA A 35 8.48 17.94 5.21
C ALA A 35 7.07 17.37 5.46
N SER A 36 6.61 17.38 6.71
CA SER A 36 5.22 17.06 7.02
C SER A 36 4.29 18.04 6.28
N GLY A 37 3.20 17.53 5.73
CA GLY A 37 2.26 18.34 4.93
C GLY A 37 2.73 18.68 3.51
N SER A 38 3.89 18.24 3.03
CA SER A 38 4.39 18.54 1.67
C SER A 38 3.66 17.81 0.54
N GLY A 39 2.63 17.00 0.83
CA GLY A 39 1.85 16.30 -0.19
C GLY A 39 2.28 14.86 -0.48
N LYS A 40 3.22 14.25 0.26
CA LYS A 40 3.69 12.87 0.05
C LYS A 40 2.54 11.85 0.00
N THR A 41 1.67 11.86 1.00
CA THR A 41 0.49 10.99 1.06
C THR A 41 -0.52 11.30 -0.05
N VAL A 42 -0.64 12.57 -0.47
CA VAL A 42 -1.49 12.96 -1.61
C VAL A 42 -0.93 12.38 -2.90
N LEU A 43 0.38 12.49 -3.13
CA LEU A 43 1.04 11.86 -4.28
C LEU A 43 0.84 10.34 -4.28
N LEU A 44 1.10 9.68 -3.15
CA LEU A 44 0.89 8.24 -3.01
C LEU A 44 -0.57 7.86 -3.35
N LYS A 45 -1.57 8.56 -2.81
CA LYS A 45 -2.99 8.28 -3.10
C LYS A 45 -3.36 8.47 -4.57
N ASN A 46 -2.72 9.41 -5.28
CA ASN A 46 -2.87 9.54 -6.73
C ASN A 46 -2.23 8.35 -7.46
N LEU A 47 -0.99 7.97 -7.08
CA LEU A 47 -0.29 6.83 -7.70
C LEU A 47 -1.09 5.54 -7.63
N ILE A 48 -1.69 5.22 -6.50
CA ILE A 48 -2.47 3.98 -6.30
C ILE A 48 -3.92 4.09 -6.80
N GLY A 49 -4.32 5.23 -7.36
CA GLY A 49 -5.65 5.46 -7.90
C GLY A 49 -6.77 5.55 -6.85
N LEU A 50 -6.44 5.91 -5.61
CA LEU A 50 -7.42 6.27 -4.57
C LEU A 50 -7.87 7.73 -4.69
N MET A 51 -7.12 8.54 -5.43
CA MET A 51 -7.42 9.94 -5.69
C MET A 51 -7.15 10.22 -7.17
N GLN A 52 -7.99 11.04 -7.80
CA GLN A 52 -7.74 11.48 -9.16
C GLN A 52 -6.97 12.80 -9.13
N PRO A 53 -5.94 12.96 -9.98
CA PRO A 53 -5.28 14.24 -10.18
C PRO A 53 -6.24 15.25 -10.83
N ASP A 54 -5.96 16.52 -10.65
CA ASP A 54 -6.71 17.60 -11.33
C ASP A 54 -6.22 17.77 -12.77
N SER A 55 -4.93 17.52 -12.99
CA SER A 55 -4.32 17.41 -14.34
C SER A 55 -3.03 16.60 -14.28
N GLY A 56 -2.50 16.25 -15.45
CA GLY A 56 -1.33 15.39 -15.59
C GLY A 56 -1.68 13.91 -15.64
N ASP A 57 -0.67 13.07 -15.81
CA ASP A 57 -0.84 11.66 -16.11
C ASP A 57 0.00 10.75 -15.24
N ILE A 58 -0.54 9.57 -14.98
CA ILE A 58 0.14 8.48 -14.28
C ILE A 58 0.09 7.24 -15.18
N TRP A 59 1.25 6.66 -15.42
CA TRP A 59 1.45 5.49 -16.27
C TRP A 59 1.96 4.30 -15.47
N TYR A 60 1.42 3.12 -15.74
CA TYR A 60 1.90 1.84 -15.28
C TYR A 60 2.38 1.00 -16.48
N GLY A 61 3.68 1.02 -16.73
CA GLY A 61 4.23 0.58 -18.02
C GLY A 61 3.72 1.47 -19.14
N ASP A 62 3.07 0.88 -20.15
CA ASP A 62 2.50 1.60 -21.30
C ASP A 62 1.02 2.01 -21.09
N ALA A 63 0.45 1.64 -19.93
CA ALA A 63 -0.95 1.89 -19.66
C ALA A 63 -1.16 3.17 -18.85
N ARG A 64 -1.87 4.15 -19.44
CA ARG A 64 -2.25 5.40 -18.79
C ARG A 64 -3.43 5.17 -17.85
N MET A 65 -3.30 5.55 -16.58
CA MET A 65 -4.30 5.26 -15.56
C MET A 65 -5.66 5.93 -15.83
N SER A 66 -5.67 7.12 -16.41
CA SER A 66 -6.90 7.85 -16.77
C SER A 66 -7.75 7.08 -17.78
N ASP A 67 -7.11 6.35 -18.69
CA ASP A 67 -7.77 5.66 -19.81
C ASP A 67 -8.25 4.25 -19.42
N MET A 68 -7.81 3.76 -18.24
CA MET A 68 -8.18 2.45 -17.76
C MET A 68 -9.67 2.37 -17.41
N THR A 69 -10.31 1.30 -17.87
CA THR A 69 -11.64 0.89 -17.41
C THR A 69 -11.64 0.50 -15.94
N SER A 70 -12.82 0.45 -15.31
CA SER A 70 -12.95 -0.01 -13.91
C SER A 70 -12.38 -1.41 -13.68
N LYS A 71 -12.51 -2.31 -14.67
CA LYS A 71 -11.96 -3.67 -14.62
C LYS A 71 -10.42 -3.67 -14.66
N GLU A 72 -9.83 -2.82 -15.48
CA GLU A 72 -8.37 -2.68 -15.56
C GLU A 72 -7.79 -2.04 -14.29
N LYS A 73 -8.45 -1.02 -13.74
CA LYS A 73 -8.09 -0.44 -12.44
C LYS A 73 -8.17 -1.45 -11.31
N MET A 74 -9.17 -2.35 -11.34
CA MET A 74 -9.25 -3.44 -10.35
C MET A 74 -8.07 -4.41 -10.49
N LYS A 75 -7.72 -4.82 -11.72
CA LYS A 75 -6.54 -5.66 -11.98
C LYS A 75 -5.23 -4.99 -11.55
N LEU A 76 -5.09 -3.68 -11.79
CA LEU A 76 -3.93 -2.93 -11.33
C LEU A 76 -3.83 -2.95 -9.80
N ARG A 77 -4.94 -2.75 -9.07
CA ARG A 77 -4.95 -2.79 -7.60
C ARG A 77 -4.54 -4.13 -7.02
N GLN A 78 -4.81 -5.24 -7.70
CA GLN A 78 -4.33 -6.57 -7.28
C GLN A 78 -2.80 -6.70 -7.35
N ARG A 79 -2.15 -5.90 -8.19
CA ARG A 79 -0.68 -5.85 -8.36
C ARG A 79 -0.02 -4.85 -7.40
N ILE A 80 -0.81 -4.16 -6.58
CA ILE A 80 -0.34 -3.12 -5.66
C ILE A 80 -0.55 -3.58 -4.22
N GLY A 81 0.52 -3.61 -3.43
CA GLY A 81 0.47 -3.71 -1.98
C GLY A 81 0.63 -2.33 -1.34
N ILE A 82 -0.09 -2.07 -0.25
CA ILE A 82 -0.07 -0.77 0.41
C ILE A 82 0.07 -0.96 1.92
N LEU A 83 1.06 -0.28 2.49
CA LEU A 83 1.14 -0.01 3.91
C LEU A 83 0.76 1.45 4.15
N PHE A 84 -0.36 1.68 4.82
CA PHE A 84 -0.78 3.02 5.24
C PHE A 84 -0.09 3.44 6.54
N GLN A 85 0.07 4.74 6.75
CA GLN A 85 0.42 5.31 8.04
C GLN A 85 -0.52 4.75 9.11
N GLY A 86 0.00 4.20 10.21
CA GLY A 86 -0.82 3.60 11.27
C GLY A 86 -1.32 2.17 11.00
N SER A 87 -0.78 1.48 9.99
CA SER A 87 -1.08 0.07 9.63
C SER A 87 -2.49 -0.19 9.09
N ALA A 88 -3.51 0.59 9.48
CA ALA A 88 -4.91 0.47 9.10
C ALA A 88 -5.44 -0.97 9.18
N LEU A 89 -5.11 -1.69 10.27
CA LEU A 89 -5.64 -3.02 10.55
C LEU A 89 -7.11 -2.92 10.95
N PHE A 90 -7.87 -3.96 10.67
CA PHE A 90 -9.25 -4.10 11.11
C PHE A 90 -9.27 -4.58 12.56
N ASP A 91 -9.74 -3.76 13.49
CA ASP A 91 -9.77 -4.05 14.92
C ASP A 91 -10.69 -5.22 15.29
N PHE A 92 -11.69 -5.50 14.43
CA PHE A 92 -12.65 -6.60 14.59
C PHE A 92 -12.13 -7.94 14.06
N ALA A 93 -10.97 -7.96 13.41
CA ALA A 93 -10.37 -9.15 12.79
C ALA A 93 -9.05 -9.50 13.48
N THR A 94 -8.76 -10.78 13.61
CA THR A 94 -7.49 -11.29 14.13
C THR A 94 -6.32 -10.95 13.20
N VAL A 95 -5.10 -11.17 13.66
CA VAL A 95 -3.88 -10.99 12.87
C VAL A 95 -3.92 -11.78 11.57
N ILE A 96 -4.26 -13.07 11.66
CA ILE A 96 -4.30 -13.94 10.47
C ILE A 96 -5.40 -13.50 9.49
N GLU A 97 -6.58 -13.12 10.01
CA GLU A 97 -7.71 -12.64 9.19
C GLU A 97 -7.38 -11.31 8.51
N ASN A 98 -6.69 -10.40 9.19
CA ASN A 98 -6.19 -9.17 8.59
C ASN A 98 -5.29 -9.44 7.37
N VAL A 99 -4.39 -10.43 7.48
CA VAL A 99 -3.49 -10.79 6.36
C VAL A 99 -4.22 -11.54 5.26
N MET A 100 -5.22 -12.37 5.60
CA MET A 100 -6.05 -13.11 4.64
C MET A 100 -6.99 -12.19 3.85
N PHE A 101 -7.39 -11.05 4.41
CA PHE A 101 -8.42 -10.16 3.86
C PHE A 101 -8.28 -9.87 2.36
N PRO A 102 -7.12 -9.43 1.81
CA PRO A 102 -7.01 -9.20 0.37
C PRO A 102 -7.19 -10.48 -0.46
N MET A 103 -6.84 -11.64 0.08
CA MET A 103 -7.01 -12.92 -0.62
C MET A 103 -8.48 -13.33 -0.70
N ASP A 104 -9.32 -12.91 0.26
CA ASP A 104 -10.76 -13.18 0.24
C ASP A 104 -11.48 -12.48 -0.90
N PHE A 105 -11.00 -11.30 -1.28
CA PHE A 105 -11.59 -10.50 -2.35
C PHE A 105 -11.01 -10.78 -3.74
N PHE A 106 -9.76 -11.21 -3.80
CA PHE A 106 -9.03 -11.22 -5.06
C PHE A 106 -8.57 -12.62 -5.51
N THR A 107 -8.87 -13.67 -4.75
CA THR A 107 -8.47 -15.04 -5.12
C THR A 107 -9.60 -16.04 -4.88
N ASP A 108 -9.60 -17.11 -5.67
CA ASP A 108 -10.46 -18.28 -5.47
C ASP A 108 -9.77 -19.36 -4.61
N TRP A 109 -8.74 -19.01 -3.83
CA TRP A 109 -8.01 -19.94 -3.00
C TRP A 109 -8.89 -20.50 -1.88
N SER A 110 -8.66 -21.76 -1.54
CA SER A 110 -9.29 -22.38 -0.37
C SER A 110 -8.86 -21.71 0.93
N ALA A 111 -9.65 -21.85 1.98
CA ALA A 111 -9.31 -21.31 3.30
C ALA A 111 -7.94 -21.82 3.82
N ALA A 112 -7.58 -23.07 3.52
CA ALA A 112 -6.29 -23.64 3.87
C ALA A 112 -5.13 -22.94 3.14
N GLN A 113 -5.26 -22.71 1.83
CA GLN A 113 -4.25 -22.01 1.02
C GLN A 113 -4.08 -20.55 1.48
N LYS A 114 -5.16 -19.84 1.75
CA LYS A 114 -5.12 -18.47 2.28
C LYS A 114 -4.40 -18.42 3.62
N LYS A 115 -4.72 -19.34 4.52
CA LYS A 115 -4.10 -19.43 5.84
C LYS A 115 -2.59 -19.71 5.74
N GLU A 116 -2.19 -20.69 4.94
CA GLU A 116 -0.79 -21.02 4.68
C GLU A 116 -0.02 -19.80 4.13
N ARG A 117 -0.61 -19.11 3.14
CA ARG A 117 -0.02 -17.90 2.58
C ARG A 117 0.09 -16.78 3.59
N ALA A 118 -0.93 -16.58 4.44
CA ALA A 118 -0.92 -15.56 5.47
C ALA A 118 0.16 -15.85 6.52
N GLN A 119 0.31 -17.10 6.96
CA GLN A 119 1.37 -17.52 7.88
C GLN A 119 2.75 -17.29 7.28
N TYR A 120 2.97 -17.66 6.02
CA TYR A 120 4.20 -17.34 5.30
C TYR A 120 4.51 -15.83 5.30
N CYS A 121 3.51 -14.98 5.05
CA CYS A 121 3.71 -13.53 5.08
C CYS A 121 4.03 -13.00 6.49
N LEU A 122 3.40 -13.54 7.53
CA LEU A 122 3.69 -13.20 8.93
C LEU A 122 5.10 -13.63 9.35
N GLU A 123 5.57 -14.80 8.90
CA GLU A 123 6.95 -15.25 9.13
C GLU A 123 7.97 -14.30 8.49
N LYS A 124 7.71 -13.82 7.24
CA LYS A 124 8.59 -12.87 6.55
C LYS A 124 8.79 -11.56 7.29
N VAL A 125 7.83 -11.16 8.10
CA VAL A 125 7.90 -9.94 8.93
C VAL A 125 8.20 -10.24 10.40
N ASN A 126 8.58 -11.48 10.72
CA ASN A 126 8.92 -11.94 12.07
C ASN A 126 7.79 -11.70 13.09
N VAL A 127 6.55 -12.04 12.70
CA VAL A 127 5.37 -12.08 13.57
C VAL A 127 4.89 -13.53 13.64
N ILE A 128 5.35 -14.25 14.68
CA ILE A 128 5.08 -15.67 14.85
C ILE A 128 4.27 -15.87 16.13
N GLY A 129 3.33 -16.82 16.12
CA GLY A 129 2.54 -17.20 17.30
C GLY A 129 1.52 -16.15 17.74
N SER A 130 1.15 -15.24 16.85
CA SER A 130 0.17 -14.16 17.13
C SER A 130 -1.08 -14.26 16.26
N ASP A 131 -1.28 -15.34 15.52
CA ASP A 131 -2.33 -15.51 14.51
C ASP A 131 -3.75 -15.18 15.04
N GLY A 132 -4.06 -15.62 16.26
CA GLY A 132 -5.37 -15.42 16.88
C GLY A 132 -5.52 -14.14 17.70
N LYS A 133 -4.48 -13.31 17.81
CA LYS A 133 -4.55 -12.02 18.52
C LYS A 133 -5.27 -10.97 17.69
N TYR A 134 -5.85 -9.99 18.36
CA TYR A 134 -6.41 -8.80 17.76
C TYR A 134 -5.37 -7.66 17.71
N PRO A 135 -5.53 -6.66 16.83
CA PRO A 135 -4.59 -5.54 16.72
C PRO A 135 -4.30 -4.81 18.02
N ASN A 136 -5.29 -4.63 18.89
CA ASN A 136 -5.17 -3.97 20.18
C ASN A 136 -4.31 -4.76 21.21
N GLU A 137 -4.03 -6.05 20.96
CA GLU A 137 -3.16 -6.89 21.78
C GLU A 137 -1.69 -6.85 21.30
N LEU A 138 -1.40 -6.06 20.25
CA LEU A 138 -0.08 -5.96 19.65
C LEU A 138 0.59 -4.62 19.96
N SER A 139 1.91 -4.62 20.03
CA SER A 139 2.67 -3.35 20.01
C SER A 139 2.51 -2.64 18.66
N GLY A 140 2.71 -1.31 18.62
CA GLY A 140 2.63 -0.53 17.38
C GLY A 140 3.58 -1.04 16.27
N GLY A 141 4.79 -1.50 16.66
CA GLY A 141 5.72 -2.14 15.74
C GLY A 141 5.20 -3.46 15.17
N MET A 142 4.57 -4.29 16.00
CA MET A 142 3.93 -5.53 15.54
C MET A 142 2.75 -5.25 14.61
N GLN A 143 1.91 -4.28 14.93
CA GLN A 143 0.79 -3.87 14.04
C GLN A 143 1.30 -3.45 12.66
N LYS A 144 2.41 -2.71 12.58
CA LYS A 144 3.03 -2.34 11.30
C LYS A 144 3.53 -3.54 10.52
N ARG A 145 4.19 -4.48 11.20
CA ARG A 145 4.64 -5.73 10.57
C ARG A 145 3.47 -6.54 10.02
N VAL A 146 2.36 -6.63 10.76
CA VAL A 146 1.12 -7.26 10.26
C VAL A 146 0.57 -6.49 9.04
N GLY A 147 0.61 -5.16 9.06
CA GLY A 147 0.24 -4.33 7.91
C GLY A 147 1.10 -4.60 6.68
N ILE A 148 2.41 -4.81 6.85
CA ILE A 148 3.32 -5.21 5.77
C ILE A 148 2.97 -6.63 5.29
N ALA A 149 2.75 -7.59 6.20
CA ALA A 149 2.34 -8.94 5.84
C ALA A 149 1.07 -8.95 4.99
N ARG A 150 0.07 -8.15 5.35
CA ARG A 150 -1.14 -7.95 4.56
C ARG A 150 -0.85 -7.34 3.18
N ALA A 151 0.03 -6.34 3.13
CA ALA A 151 0.37 -5.68 1.88
C ALA A 151 1.05 -6.61 0.87
N ILE A 152 1.83 -7.61 1.33
CA ILE A 152 2.52 -8.57 0.48
C ILE A 152 1.73 -9.88 0.24
N ALA A 153 0.53 -10.01 0.79
CA ALA A 153 -0.25 -11.25 0.75
C ALA A 153 -0.54 -11.74 -0.69
N LEU A 154 -0.84 -10.82 -1.61
CA LEU A 154 -1.10 -11.11 -3.02
C LEU A 154 0.17 -11.17 -3.90
N ASN A 155 1.36 -11.12 -3.30
CA ASN A 155 2.64 -11.04 -4.03
C ASN A 155 2.66 -9.88 -5.05
N PRO A 156 2.46 -8.63 -4.60
CA PRO A 156 2.31 -7.48 -5.48
C PRO A 156 3.60 -7.17 -6.25
N GLU A 157 3.44 -6.58 -7.45
CA GLU A 157 4.56 -6.05 -8.24
C GLU A 157 5.06 -4.71 -7.71
N PHE A 158 4.16 -3.93 -7.08
CA PHE A 158 4.44 -2.61 -6.54
C PHE A 158 4.05 -2.58 -5.07
N LEU A 159 4.99 -2.22 -4.21
CA LEU A 159 4.74 -2.04 -2.78
C LEU A 159 4.90 -0.56 -2.43
N PHE A 160 3.83 0.05 -1.97
CA PHE A 160 3.81 1.43 -1.49
C PHE A 160 3.77 1.46 0.03
N CYS A 161 4.65 2.25 0.64
CA CYS A 161 4.70 2.43 2.09
C CYS A 161 4.59 3.91 2.44
N ASP A 162 3.55 4.28 3.19
CA ASP A 162 3.38 5.63 3.71
C ASP A 162 3.93 5.70 5.14
N GLU A 163 5.06 6.38 5.32
CA GLU A 163 5.77 6.54 6.59
C GLU A 163 6.00 5.21 7.34
N PRO A 164 6.69 4.22 6.74
CA PRO A 164 6.84 2.88 7.34
C PRO A 164 7.53 2.90 8.71
N ASN A 165 8.38 3.89 8.97
CA ASN A 165 9.15 4.00 10.21
C ASN A 165 8.51 4.92 11.27
N SER A 166 7.37 5.58 10.97
CA SER A 166 6.75 6.48 11.95
C SER A 166 6.32 5.72 13.22
N GLY A 167 6.72 6.19 14.40
CA GLY A 167 6.39 5.55 15.68
C GLY A 167 7.09 4.22 15.98
N LEU A 168 8.12 3.84 15.21
CA LEU A 168 9.04 2.77 15.56
C LEU A 168 10.22 3.35 16.35
N ASP A 169 10.78 2.52 17.26
CA ASP A 169 12.04 2.83 17.90
C ASP A 169 13.15 2.90 16.82
N PRO A 170 14.04 3.92 16.85
CA PRO A 170 15.13 4.04 15.89
C PRO A 170 16.05 2.81 15.80
N TYR A 171 16.01 1.92 16.80
CA TYR A 171 16.84 0.71 16.88
C TYR A 171 16.09 -0.58 16.51
N THR A 172 14.84 -0.50 16.05
CA THR A 172 14.08 -1.63 15.51
C THR A 172 14.00 -1.57 13.99
#